data_c974e0da0a891afb751e50b38761ff1d
#
_entry.id   c974e0da0a891afb751e50b38761ff1d
#
_cell.length_a   1.000
_cell.length_b   1.000
_cell.length_c   1.000
_cell.angle_alpha   90.00
_cell.angle_beta   90.00
_cell.angle_gamma   90.00
#
_symmetry.space_group_name_H-M   'P 1'
#
loop_
_entity.id
_entity.type
_entity.pdbx_description
1 polymer ?
#
loop_
_entity_poly.entity_id
_entity_poly.type
_entity_poly.pdbx_seq_one_letter_code
_entity_poly.pdbx_strand_id
1 'polypeptide(L)'
;MVEGESMIEFQGVTKDYDGQLALNHLNLTIEDGQIVGLIGHNGAGKSTTIKSLVSVITPTTGRILVDGKDLYSNRLEIKKKIGYVADSPDLFLRLTANEFWELVATSYDMNQQECDDRLEQLLHLFDFASHRYEVIESFSHGMRQKVFVIGALLSDPDIWVLDEPMTGLDPQASYDLKQMMREHADKGNTVIFSTHVLEVAEQLCDKIAILKKGNLIFYGTIEELKGQHPEQSLESIYLGLAGRREEVSPDAS
;
A
#
# COMPACT_ATOMS: atom_id res chain seq x y z
N MET A 1 16.24 10.09 -24.62
CA MET A 1 15.17 9.85 -23.62
C MET A 1 15.91 9.31 -22.43
N VAL A 2 15.94 10.04 -21.33
CA VAL A 2 16.45 9.52 -20.04
C VAL A 2 15.40 8.50 -19.63
N GLU A 3 15.73 7.20 -19.63
CA GLU A 3 14.93 6.19 -18.95
C GLU A 3 14.83 6.68 -17.51
N GLY A 4 13.60 7.00 -17.04
CA GLY A 4 13.38 7.39 -15.67
C GLY A 4 13.91 6.24 -14.80
N GLU A 5 14.81 6.57 -13.88
CA GLU A 5 15.29 5.59 -12.91
C GLU A 5 14.05 5.10 -12.15
N SER A 6 13.73 3.82 -12.27
CA SER A 6 12.59 3.25 -11.58
C SER A 6 12.87 3.21 -10.09
N MET A 7 11.99 3.82 -9.30
CA MET A 7 12.16 3.92 -7.86
C MET A 7 12.14 2.55 -7.17
N ILE A 8 11.25 1.66 -7.58
CA ILE A 8 11.07 0.34 -6.93
C ILE A 8 11.03 -0.76 -7.98
N GLU A 9 11.90 -1.77 -7.79
CA GLU A 9 11.95 -2.95 -8.66
C GLU A 9 11.86 -4.24 -7.86
N PHE A 10 10.91 -5.10 -8.19
CA PHE A 10 10.87 -6.49 -7.77
C PHE A 10 11.47 -7.34 -8.88
N GLN A 11 12.55 -8.06 -8.59
CA GLN A 11 13.28 -8.86 -9.56
C GLN A 11 13.22 -10.34 -9.16
N GLY A 12 12.30 -11.09 -9.78
CA GLY A 12 12.08 -12.51 -9.55
C GLY A 12 11.73 -12.88 -8.11
N VAL A 13 11.00 -12.01 -7.41
CA VAL A 13 10.71 -12.15 -5.98
C VAL A 13 9.77 -13.32 -5.73
N THR A 14 10.24 -14.30 -4.97
CA THR A 14 9.46 -15.47 -4.54
C THR A 14 9.39 -15.52 -3.02
N LYS A 15 8.20 -15.79 -2.49
CA LYS A 15 8.01 -16.09 -1.07
C LYS A 15 7.29 -17.40 -0.90
N ASP A 16 7.97 -18.35 -0.32
CA ASP A 16 7.45 -19.66 0.05
C ASP A 16 7.31 -19.75 1.58
N TYR A 17 6.15 -20.19 2.03
CA TYR A 17 5.87 -20.54 3.41
C TYR A 17 5.65 -22.06 3.48
N ASP A 18 6.74 -22.81 3.70
CA ASP A 18 6.73 -24.27 3.88
C ASP A 18 5.99 -25.03 2.74
N GLY A 19 6.29 -24.66 1.49
CA GLY A 19 5.67 -25.26 0.29
C GLY A 19 4.43 -24.54 -0.22
N GLN A 20 3.97 -23.48 0.47
CA GLN A 20 2.90 -22.62 -0.01
C GLN A 20 3.48 -21.34 -0.61
N LEU A 21 3.49 -21.23 -1.92
CA LEU A 21 3.95 -20.05 -2.64
C LEU A 21 2.97 -18.89 -2.45
N ALA A 22 3.38 -17.88 -1.68
CA ALA A 22 2.64 -16.64 -1.50
C ALA A 22 3.00 -15.59 -2.56
N LEU A 23 4.25 -15.61 -3.06
CA LEU A 23 4.71 -14.92 -4.27
C LEU A 23 5.50 -15.90 -5.12
N ASN A 24 5.29 -15.85 -6.43
CA ASN A 24 5.92 -16.72 -7.40
C ASN A 24 6.59 -15.90 -8.50
N HIS A 25 7.90 -15.68 -8.35
CA HIS A 25 8.73 -15.01 -9.34
C HIS A 25 8.19 -13.63 -9.78
N LEU A 26 7.74 -12.82 -8.80
CA LEU A 26 7.18 -11.49 -9.05
C LEU A 26 8.24 -10.58 -9.68
N ASN A 27 7.92 -10.04 -10.87
CA ASN A 27 8.68 -8.97 -11.53
C ASN A 27 7.72 -7.78 -11.67
N LEU A 28 8.07 -6.65 -11.05
CA LEU A 28 7.25 -5.45 -11.03
C LEU A 28 8.18 -4.24 -10.90
N THR A 29 7.97 -3.24 -11.74
CA THR A 29 8.70 -1.98 -11.72
C THR A 29 7.72 -0.85 -11.47
N ILE A 30 7.93 -0.04 -10.42
CA ILE A 30 7.11 1.10 -10.05
C ILE A 30 7.96 2.36 -10.23
N GLU A 31 7.44 3.28 -11.01
CA GLU A 31 8.07 4.58 -11.29
C GLU A 31 7.70 5.60 -10.21
N ASP A 32 8.50 6.67 -10.12
CA ASP A 32 8.24 7.77 -9.20
C ASP A 32 6.94 8.51 -9.50
N GLY A 33 6.36 9.10 -8.46
CA GLY A 33 5.20 9.98 -8.59
C GLY A 33 3.91 9.29 -9.01
N GLN A 34 3.82 7.96 -8.86
CA GLN A 34 2.64 7.18 -9.24
C GLN A 34 1.87 6.66 -8.04
N ILE A 35 0.56 6.53 -8.21
CA ILE A 35 -0.30 5.74 -7.32
C ILE A 35 -0.50 4.36 -7.93
N VAL A 36 0.03 3.33 -7.29
CA VAL A 36 -0.07 1.94 -7.75
C VAL A 36 -0.96 1.12 -6.82
N GLY A 37 -2.04 0.58 -7.38
CA GLY A 37 -2.94 -0.34 -6.69
C GLY A 37 -2.54 -1.79 -6.86
N LEU A 38 -2.30 -2.51 -5.76
CA LEU A 38 -2.16 -3.96 -5.76
C LEU A 38 -3.54 -4.59 -5.61
N ILE A 39 -4.05 -5.22 -6.66
CA ILE A 39 -5.42 -5.75 -6.72
C ILE A 39 -5.40 -7.26 -6.68
N GLY A 40 -6.31 -7.85 -5.93
CA GLY A 40 -6.47 -9.30 -5.86
C GLY A 40 -7.36 -9.74 -4.71
N HIS A 41 -7.87 -10.96 -4.78
CA HIS A 41 -8.60 -11.58 -3.67
C HIS A 41 -7.70 -11.84 -2.47
N ASN A 42 -8.31 -12.21 -1.34
CA ASN A 42 -7.56 -12.67 -0.18
C ASN A 42 -6.69 -13.89 -0.56
N GLY A 43 -5.42 -13.86 -0.14
CA GLY A 43 -4.45 -14.88 -0.54
C GLY A 43 -3.85 -14.69 -1.94
N ALA A 44 -4.13 -13.60 -2.65
CA ALA A 44 -3.53 -13.31 -3.96
C ALA A 44 -2.03 -12.98 -3.91
N GLY A 45 -1.50 -12.56 -2.75
CA GLY A 45 -0.11 -12.16 -2.55
C GLY A 45 0.09 -10.68 -2.24
N LYS A 46 -0.98 -9.85 -2.17
CA LYS A 46 -0.90 -8.39 -1.95
C LYS A 46 -0.13 -8.02 -0.69
N SER A 47 -0.59 -8.47 0.47
CA SER A 47 0.07 -8.17 1.76
C SER A 47 1.48 -8.77 1.85
N THR A 48 1.74 -9.90 1.16
CA THR A 48 3.09 -10.46 1.07
C THR A 48 4.01 -9.58 0.24
N THR A 49 3.52 -9.00 -0.87
CA THR A 49 4.25 -8.02 -1.68
C THR A 49 4.59 -6.78 -0.84
N ILE A 50 3.58 -6.20 -0.17
CA ILE A 50 3.78 -5.05 0.73
C ILE A 50 4.78 -5.37 1.83
N LYS A 51 4.58 -6.46 2.58
CA LYS A 51 5.47 -6.85 3.70
C LYS A 51 6.90 -7.13 3.24
N SER A 52 7.09 -7.61 2.01
CA SER A 52 8.43 -7.77 1.41
C SER A 52 9.06 -6.40 1.12
N LEU A 53 8.32 -5.45 0.53
CA LEU A 53 8.78 -4.10 0.23
C LEU A 53 9.17 -3.32 1.48
N VAL A 54 8.31 -3.36 2.52
CA VAL A 54 8.62 -2.69 3.80
C VAL A 54 9.58 -3.49 4.69
N SER A 55 10.17 -4.55 4.14
CA SER A 55 11.13 -5.46 4.79
C SER A 55 10.69 -6.04 6.15
N VAL A 56 9.38 -6.25 6.33
CA VAL A 56 8.81 -7.02 7.45
C VAL A 56 9.07 -8.50 7.27
N ILE A 57 9.01 -8.98 6.02
CA ILE A 57 9.38 -10.36 5.67
C ILE A 57 10.50 -10.34 4.62
N THR A 58 11.34 -11.37 4.65
CA THR A 58 12.39 -11.56 3.65
C THR A 58 11.90 -12.52 2.57
N PRO A 59 12.04 -12.21 1.27
CA PRO A 59 11.79 -13.15 0.18
C PRO A 59 12.60 -14.43 0.33
N THR A 60 12.10 -15.54 -0.20
CA THR A 60 12.83 -16.80 -0.28
C THR A 60 13.88 -16.74 -1.37
N THR A 61 13.55 -16.13 -2.53
CA THR A 61 14.49 -15.85 -3.64
C THR A 61 14.13 -14.54 -4.32
N GLY A 62 15.02 -14.06 -5.20
CA GLY A 62 14.88 -12.77 -5.87
C GLY A 62 15.36 -11.61 -4.99
N ARG A 63 15.18 -10.40 -5.46
CA ARG A 63 15.57 -9.18 -4.75
C ARG A 63 14.61 -8.02 -5.03
N ILE A 64 14.62 -7.04 -4.13
CA ILE A 64 13.88 -5.78 -4.30
C ILE A 64 14.91 -4.66 -4.28
N LEU A 65 14.86 -3.80 -5.28
CA LEU A 65 15.67 -2.58 -5.35
C LEU A 65 14.79 -1.37 -5.09
N VAL A 66 15.34 -0.39 -4.42
CA VAL A 66 14.77 0.94 -4.25
C VAL A 66 15.87 1.94 -4.63
N ASP A 67 15.62 2.80 -5.60
CA ASP A 67 16.63 3.70 -6.18
C ASP A 67 17.91 2.95 -6.61
N GLY A 68 17.75 1.78 -7.23
CA GLY A 68 18.87 0.92 -7.64
C GLY A 68 19.62 0.23 -6.50
N LYS A 69 19.28 0.48 -5.22
CA LYS A 69 19.92 -0.12 -4.06
C LYS A 69 19.13 -1.35 -3.59
N ASP A 70 19.85 -2.44 -3.31
CA ASP A 70 19.23 -3.65 -2.74
C ASP A 70 18.66 -3.36 -1.35
N LEU A 71 17.35 -3.63 -1.19
CA LEU A 71 16.57 -3.33 0.02
C LEU A 71 17.15 -3.98 1.27
N TYR A 72 17.58 -5.22 1.18
CA TYR A 72 18.01 -5.97 2.36
C TYR A 72 19.43 -5.63 2.78
N SER A 73 20.26 -5.23 1.83
CA SER A 73 21.62 -4.75 2.08
C SER A 73 21.65 -3.32 2.61
N ASN A 74 20.64 -2.49 2.28
CA ASN A 74 20.53 -1.07 2.66
C ASN A 74 19.28 -0.80 3.51
N ARG A 75 18.86 -1.78 4.30
CA ARG A 75 17.54 -1.83 4.95
C ARG A 75 17.19 -0.59 5.77
N LEU A 76 18.09 -0.09 6.59
CA LEU A 76 17.81 1.06 7.47
C LEU A 76 17.68 2.36 6.67
N GLU A 77 18.52 2.56 5.66
CA GLU A 77 18.47 3.72 4.78
C GLU A 77 17.13 3.76 4.02
N ILE A 78 16.77 2.64 3.38
CA ILE A 78 15.55 2.54 2.58
C ILE A 78 14.30 2.67 3.44
N LYS A 79 14.28 2.07 4.64
CA LYS A 79 13.13 2.20 5.56
C LYS A 79 12.80 3.63 5.95
N LYS A 80 13.80 4.51 6.04
CA LYS A 80 13.59 5.93 6.34
C LYS A 80 12.83 6.67 5.23
N LYS A 81 12.81 6.12 4.01
CA LYS A 81 12.05 6.66 2.89
C LYS A 81 10.61 6.15 2.80
N ILE A 82 10.25 5.15 3.61
CA ILE A 82 8.97 4.45 3.51
C ILE A 82 8.09 4.75 4.72
N GLY A 83 6.94 5.38 4.50
CA GLY A 83 5.84 5.43 5.46
C GLY A 83 4.93 4.22 5.25
N TYR A 84 4.65 3.45 6.31
CA TYR A 84 3.87 2.23 6.20
C TYR A 84 2.65 2.22 7.12
N VAL A 85 1.47 1.94 6.54
CA VAL A 85 0.23 1.69 7.26
C VAL A 85 -0.16 0.23 7.08
N ALA A 86 -0.11 -0.54 8.16
CA ALA A 86 -0.51 -1.94 8.17
C ALA A 86 -2.04 -2.09 8.24
N ASP A 87 -2.58 -3.19 7.70
CA ASP A 87 -4.01 -3.53 7.78
C ASP A 87 -4.52 -3.64 9.24
N SER A 88 -3.73 -4.23 10.14
CA SER A 88 -4.11 -4.43 11.55
C SER A 88 -2.90 -4.22 12.47
N PRO A 89 -2.63 -2.97 12.90
CA PRO A 89 -1.47 -2.65 13.72
C PRO A 89 -1.73 -2.84 15.23
N ASP A 90 -2.16 -4.03 15.64
CA ASP A 90 -2.57 -4.36 17.01
C ASP A 90 -1.47 -4.18 18.08
N LEU A 91 -0.21 -4.09 17.68
CA LEU A 91 0.94 -3.97 18.59
C LEU A 91 0.94 -2.66 19.41
N PHE A 92 0.30 -1.61 18.89
CA PHE A 92 0.37 -0.25 19.46
C PHE A 92 -0.90 0.19 20.19
N LEU A 93 -1.91 -0.68 20.30
CA LEU A 93 -3.23 -0.32 20.82
C LEU A 93 -3.22 0.20 22.27
N ARG A 94 -2.22 -0.18 23.09
CA ARG A 94 -2.09 0.26 24.47
C ARG A 94 -1.38 1.62 24.65
N LEU A 95 -0.82 2.14 23.59
CA LEU A 95 -0.23 3.49 23.60
C LEU A 95 -1.33 4.54 23.41
N THR A 96 -1.08 5.75 23.88
CA THR A 96 -1.81 6.92 23.41
C THR A 96 -1.38 7.24 21.98
N ALA A 97 -2.20 7.99 21.25
CA ALA A 97 -1.84 8.41 19.90
C ALA A 97 -0.52 9.20 19.90
N ASN A 98 -0.33 10.09 20.89
CA ASN A 98 0.91 10.87 21.03
C ASN A 98 2.15 9.99 21.27
N GLU A 99 2.06 9.02 22.18
CA GLU A 99 3.17 8.08 22.45
C GLU A 99 3.55 7.27 21.21
N PHE A 100 2.56 6.87 20.40
CA PHE A 100 2.82 6.21 19.13
C PHE A 100 3.54 7.12 18.13
N TRP A 101 3.13 8.40 17.98
CA TRP A 101 3.80 9.33 17.07
C TRP A 101 5.20 9.70 17.55
N GLU A 102 5.44 9.86 18.85
CA GLU A 102 6.79 10.04 19.42
C GLU A 102 7.70 8.84 19.13
N LEU A 103 7.16 7.61 19.23
CA LEU A 103 7.90 6.40 18.87
C LEU A 103 8.27 6.41 17.38
N VAL A 104 7.33 6.80 16.51
CA VAL A 104 7.59 6.91 15.06
C VAL A 104 8.66 7.98 14.81
N ALA A 105 8.50 9.20 15.33
CA ALA A 105 9.46 10.29 15.15
C ALA A 105 10.87 9.88 15.57
N THR A 106 11.00 9.21 16.72
CA THR A 106 12.28 8.68 17.21
C THR A 106 12.88 7.65 16.26
N SER A 107 12.02 6.78 15.66
CA SER A 107 12.46 5.75 14.73
C SER A 107 12.99 6.29 13.41
N TYR A 108 12.55 7.49 13.02
CA TYR A 108 13.01 8.21 11.84
C TYR A 108 14.09 9.25 12.12
N ASP A 109 14.61 9.31 13.36
CA ASP A 109 15.62 10.29 13.82
C ASP A 109 15.18 11.75 13.56
N MET A 110 13.88 12.04 13.67
CA MET A 110 13.35 13.41 13.52
C MET A 110 13.79 14.29 14.70
N ASN A 111 14.12 15.53 14.41
CA ASN A 111 14.30 16.48 15.50
C ASN A 111 12.94 16.94 16.08
N GLN A 112 12.96 17.40 17.33
CA GLN A 112 11.71 17.74 18.05
C GLN A 112 10.89 18.82 17.34
N GLN A 113 11.53 19.86 16.84
CA GLN A 113 10.85 20.99 16.20
C GLN A 113 10.16 20.55 14.88
N GLU A 114 10.87 19.80 14.05
CA GLU A 114 10.30 19.26 12.79
C GLU A 114 9.13 18.30 13.07
N CYS A 115 9.26 17.47 14.11
CA CYS A 115 8.20 16.56 14.52
C CYS A 115 6.97 17.36 14.99
N ASP A 116 7.13 18.34 15.87
CA ASP A 116 6.02 19.12 16.41
C ASP A 116 5.32 19.91 15.30
N ASP A 117 6.06 20.58 14.43
CA ASP A 117 5.50 21.37 13.33
C ASP A 117 4.72 20.48 12.35
N ARG A 118 5.27 19.30 12.01
CA ARG A 118 4.63 18.36 11.10
C ARG A 118 3.42 17.70 11.74
N LEU A 119 3.53 17.31 13.01
CA LEU A 119 2.43 16.69 13.75
C LEU A 119 1.24 17.64 13.87
N GLU A 120 1.44 18.91 14.21
CA GLU A 120 0.36 19.91 14.30
C GLU A 120 -0.35 20.10 12.94
N GLN A 121 0.39 20.12 11.83
CA GLN A 121 -0.20 20.18 10.49
C GLN A 121 -1.11 18.96 10.21
N LEU A 122 -0.62 17.75 10.52
CA LEU A 122 -1.37 16.50 10.31
C LEU A 122 -2.59 16.42 11.26
N LEU A 123 -2.44 16.81 12.52
CA LEU A 123 -3.54 16.85 13.49
C LEU A 123 -4.67 17.79 13.05
N HIS A 124 -4.31 18.94 12.49
CA HIS A 124 -5.28 19.88 11.95
C HIS A 124 -5.98 19.29 10.70
N LEU A 125 -5.20 18.70 9.79
CA LEU A 125 -5.71 18.12 8.54
C LEU A 125 -6.72 16.97 8.80
N PHE A 126 -6.46 16.12 9.81
CA PHE A 126 -7.31 14.98 10.17
C PHE A 126 -8.40 15.30 11.19
N ASP A 127 -8.44 16.55 11.69
CA ASP A 127 -9.30 16.94 12.83
C ASP A 127 -9.14 15.98 14.02
N PHE A 128 -7.89 15.80 14.47
CA PHE A 128 -7.55 14.76 15.46
C PHE A 128 -6.87 15.31 16.73
N ALA A 129 -6.68 16.64 16.84
CA ALA A 129 -5.96 17.28 17.94
C ALA A 129 -6.57 16.97 19.32
N SER A 130 -7.91 16.92 19.42
CA SER A 130 -8.61 16.64 20.68
C SER A 130 -8.38 15.22 21.23
N HIS A 131 -8.00 14.27 20.37
CA HIS A 131 -7.82 12.86 20.70
C HIS A 131 -6.34 12.47 20.93
N ARG A 132 -5.43 13.45 20.87
CA ARG A 132 -3.98 13.23 20.91
C ARG A 132 -3.49 12.35 22.07
N TYR A 133 -4.09 12.52 23.24
CA TYR A 133 -3.65 11.85 24.47
C TYR A 133 -4.55 10.69 24.89
N GLU A 134 -5.49 10.30 24.06
CA GLU A 134 -6.33 9.12 24.30
C GLU A 134 -5.63 7.84 23.85
N VAL A 135 -5.95 6.71 24.52
CA VAL A 135 -5.39 5.39 24.20
C VAL A 135 -5.99 4.87 22.91
N ILE A 136 -5.14 4.40 21.99
CA ILE A 136 -5.55 3.93 20.65
C ILE A 136 -6.61 2.83 20.71
N GLU A 137 -6.57 1.95 21.73
CA GLU A 137 -7.56 0.88 21.92
C GLU A 137 -8.99 1.41 22.08
N SER A 138 -9.18 2.61 22.64
CA SER A 138 -10.50 3.23 22.83
C SER A 138 -11.13 3.77 21.55
N PHE A 139 -10.36 3.89 20.47
CA PHE A 139 -10.80 4.48 19.22
C PHE A 139 -11.65 3.54 18.37
N SER A 140 -12.58 4.12 17.58
CA SER A 140 -13.22 3.41 16.49
C SER A 140 -12.18 2.96 15.45
N HIS A 141 -12.54 2.04 14.58
CA HIS A 141 -11.62 1.58 13.53
C HIS A 141 -11.12 2.74 12.65
N GLY A 142 -12.00 3.64 12.21
CA GLY A 142 -11.61 4.80 11.41
C GLY A 142 -10.70 5.78 12.17
N MET A 143 -10.91 5.99 13.48
CA MET A 143 -10.01 6.81 14.29
C MET A 143 -8.63 6.15 14.42
N ARG A 144 -8.57 4.83 14.64
CA ARG A 144 -7.29 4.08 14.65
C ARG A 144 -6.56 4.25 13.32
N GLN A 145 -7.29 4.10 12.21
CA GLN A 145 -6.71 4.29 10.87
C GLN A 145 -6.08 5.69 10.72
N LYS A 146 -6.78 6.76 11.18
CA LYS A 146 -6.22 8.12 11.18
C LYS A 146 -4.91 8.21 11.99
N VAL A 147 -4.83 7.58 13.17
CA VAL A 147 -3.60 7.57 13.99
C VAL A 147 -2.42 6.98 13.23
N PHE A 148 -2.63 5.84 12.56
CA PHE A 148 -1.56 5.15 11.81
C PHE A 148 -1.18 5.88 10.53
N VAL A 149 -2.15 6.49 9.84
CA VAL A 149 -1.91 7.35 8.67
C VAL A 149 -1.10 8.58 9.06
N ILE A 150 -1.45 9.28 10.15
CA ILE A 150 -0.68 10.40 10.69
C ILE A 150 0.76 9.96 10.98
N GLY A 151 0.94 8.83 11.67
CA GLY A 151 2.25 8.29 11.98
C GLY A 151 3.07 7.98 10.72
N ALA A 152 2.47 7.39 9.71
CA ALA A 152 3.15 7.06 8.46
C ALA A 152 3.56 8.30 7.64
N LEU A 153 2.82 9.40 7.76
CA LEU A 153 3.10 10.67 7.07
C LEU A 153 3.99 11.62 7.87
N LEU A 154 4.26 11.30 9.12
CA LEU A 154 5.00 12.18 10.02
C LEU A 154 6.42 12.49 9.51
N SER A 155 7.10 11.49 8.95
CA SER A 155 8.45 11.61 8.40
C SER A 155 8.49 12.15 6.95
N ASP A 156 7.35 12.57 6.38
CA ASP A 156 7.23 13.00 4.97
C ASP A 156 7.90 12.02 3.98
N PRO A 157 7.45 10.76 3.94
CA PRO A 157 8.17 9.70 3.22
C PRO A 157 8.10 9.87 1.70
N ASP A 158 9.17 9.47 0.98
CA ASP A 158 9.18 9.42 -0.49
C ASP A 158 8.22 8.34 -1.02
N ILE A 159 8.03 7.26 -0.24
CA ILE A 159 7.18 6.11 -0.59
C ILE A 159 6.16 5.89 0.52
N TRP A 160 4.88 5.98 0.18
CA TRP A 160 3.79 5.72 1.12
C TRP A 160 3.11 4.39 0.78
N VAL A 161 3.18 3.43 1.69
CA VAL A 161 2.68 2.06 1.51
C VAL A 161 1.53 1.79 2.47
N LEU A 162 0.37 1.34 1.94
CA LEU A 162 -0.82 1.10 2.73
C LEU A 162 -1.43 -0.27 2.41
N ASP A 163 -1.67 -1.08 3.44
CA ASP A 163 -2.31 -2.39 3.28
C ASP A 163 -3.80 -2.29 3.62
N GLU A 164 -4.69 -2.44 2.60
CA GLU A 164 -6.16 -2.33 2.69
C GLU A 164 -6.67 -1.05 3.40
N PRO A 165 -6.18 0.15 3.06
CA PRO A 165 -6.35 1.37 3.87
C PRO A 165 -7.78 1.90 3.94
N MET A 166 -8.66 1.50 3.03
CA MET A 166 -10.05 1.98 2.97
C MET A 166 -11.02 1.10 3.78
N THR A 167 -10.55 -0.04 4.28
CA THR A 167 -11.40 -1.00 5.01
C THR A 167 -11.91 -0.39 6.31
N GLY A 168 -13.23 -0.36 6.49
CA GLY A 168 -13.88 0.15 7.70
C GLY A 168 -13.87 1.66 7.89
N LEU A 169 -13.40 2.43 6.90
CA LEU A 169 -13.56 3.88 6.89
C LEU A 169 -14.98 4.28 6.48
N ASP A 170 -15.47 5.37 7.09
CA ASP A 170 -16.66 6.03 6.61
C ASP A 170 -16.39 6.75 5.26
N PRO A 171 -17.46 7.15 4.52
CA PRO A 171 -17.28 7.77 3.20
C PRO A 171 -16.42 9.04 3.20
N GLN A 172 -16.53 9.87 4.25
CA GLN A 172 -15.75 11.11 4.34
C GLN A 172 -14.27 10.80 4.58
N ALA A 173 -13.94 9.94 5.55
CA ALA A 173 -12.57 9.55 5.84
C ALA A 173 -11.92 8.85 4.63
N SER A 174 -12.68 8.04 3.88
CA SER A 174 -12.21 7.41 2.66
C SER A 174 -11.92 8.43 1.55
N TYR A 175 -12.76 9.45 1.41
CA TYR A 175 -12.54 10.54 0.47
C TYR A 175 -11.29 11.34 0.82
N ASP A 176 -11.15 11.76 2.09
CA ASP A 176 -10.00 12.54 2.57
C ASP A 176 -8.68 11.77 2.36
N LEU A 177 -8.67 10.48 2.68
CA LEU A 177 -7.49 9.63 2.47
C LEU A 177 -7.11 9.53 0.98
N LYS A 178 -8.10 9.38 0.07
CA LYS A 178 -7.84 9.37 -1.39
C LYS A 178 -7.24 10.69 -1.87
N GLN A 179 -7.75 11.83 -1.39
CA GLN A 179 -7.20 13.15 -1.72
C GLN A 179 -5.74 13.26 -1.26
N MET A 180 -5.44 12.83 -0.04
CA MET A 180 -4.07 12.86 0.49
C MET A 180 -3.11 11.97 -0.33
N MET A 181 -3.56 10.79 -0.74
CA MET A 181 -2.76 9.91 -1.59
C MET A 181 -2.44 10.60 -2.93
N ARG A 182 -3.42 11.27 -3.54
CA ARG A 182 -3.22 12.03 -4.78
C ARG A 182 -2.28 13.21 -4.57
N GLU A 183 -2.49 14.02 -3.53
CA GLU A 183 -1.61 15.15 -3.21
C GLU A 183 -0.16 14.72 -2.93
N HIS A 184 0.01 13.53 -2.32
CA HIS A 184 1.34 12.95 -2.08
C HIS A 184 2.03 12.56 -3.40
N ALA A 185 1.30 11.92 -4.31
CA ALA A 185 1.80 11.56 -5.64
C ALA A 185 2.08 12.80 -6.52
N ASP A 186 1.22 13.81 -6.48
CA ASP A 186 1.40 15.06 -7.24
C ASP A 186 2.65 15.85 -6.82
N LYS A 187 3.18 15.60 -5.63
CA LYS A 187 4.48 16.14 -5.18
C LYS A 187 5.69 15.35 -5.72
N GLY A 188 5.47 14.32 -6.52
CA GLY A 188 6.50 13.44 -7.06
C GLY A 188 6.80 12.22 -6.21
N ASN A 189 6.07 12.00 -5.12
CA ASN A 189 6.22 10.84 -4.23
C ASN A 189 5.42 9.63 -4.72
N THR A 190 5.77 8.43 -4.29
CA THR A 190 5.11 7.20 -4.72
C THR A 190 4.13 6.69 -3.68
N VAL A 191 2.94 6.29 -4.11
CA VAL A 191 1.93 5.66 -3.27
C VAL A 191 1.66 4.24 -3.76
N ILE A 192 1.75 3.27 -2.85
CA ILE A 192 1.42 1.87 -3.13
C ILE A 192 0.38 1.42 -2.13
N PHE A 193 -0.76 0.92 -2.60
CA PHE A 193 -1.75 0.38 -1.68
C PHE A 193 -2.38 -0.90 -2.19
N SER A 194 -2.80 -1.75 -1.26
CA SER A 194 -3.57 -2.92 -1.59
C SER A 194 -5.07 -2.62 -1.49
N THR A 195 -5.84 -3.24 -2.38
CA THR A 195 -7.30 -3.22 -2.29
C THR A 195 -7.92 -4.43 -3.01
N HIS A 196 -9.11 -4.80 -2.58
CA HIS A 196 -9.99 -5.73 -3.30
C HIS A 196 -11.20 -4.99 -3.93
N VAL A 197 -11.28 -3.66 -3.79
CA VAL A 197 -12.36 -2.81 -4.30
C VAL A 197 -11.91 -2.15 -5.60
N LEU A 198 -12.44 -2.62 -6.72
CA LEU A 198 -12.04 -2.17 -8.06
C LEU A 198 -12.36 -0.70 -8.32
N GLU A 199 -13.48 -0.21 -7.80
CA GLU A 199 -13.90 1.19 -7.96
C GLU A 199 -12.90 2.16 -7.32
N VAL A 200 -12.28 1.79 -6.20
CA VAL A 200 -11.23 2.59 -5.57
C VAL A 200 -10.00 2.66 -6.46
N ALA A 201 -9.60 1.52 -7.03
CA ALA A 201 -8.48 1.47 -7.94
C ALA A 201 -8.74 2.28 -9.23
N GLU A 202 -9.96 2.19 -9.79
CA GLU A 202 -10.35 2.92 -11.00
C GLU A 202 -10.34 4.44 -10.81
N GLN A 203 -10.71 4.90 -9.62
CA GLN A 203 -10.75 6.33 -9.31
C GLN A 203 -9.40 6.95 -8.97
N LEU A 204 -8.46 6.15 -8.44
CA LEU A 204 -7.28 6.67 -7.77
C LEU A 204 -5.96 6.28 -8.44
N CYS A 205 -5.86 5.07 -9.01
CA CYS A 205 -4.58 4.54 -9.49
C CYS A 205 -4.16 5.09 -10.84
N ASP A 206 -2.88 5.41 -10.97
CA ASP A 206 -2.23 5.63 -12.26
C ASP A 206 -1.93 4.29 -12.95
N LYS A 207 -1.47 3.29 -12.16
CA LYS A 207 -1.29 1.90 -12.62
C LYS A 207 -1.84 0.91 -11.61
N ILE A 208 -2.21 -0.25 -12.09
CA ILE A 208 -2.70 -1.36 -11.27
C ILE A 208 -1.86 -2.62 -11.52
N ALA A 209 -1.57 -3.34 -10.44
CA ALA A 209 -0.94 -4.66 -10.46
C ALA A 209 -1.96 -5.70 -10.00
N ILE A 210 -2.45 -6.53 -10.91
CA ILE A 210 -3.40 -7.59 -10.58
C ILE A 210 -2.63 -8.85 -10.20
N LEU A 211 -2.83 -9.30 -8.96
CA LEU A 211 -2.21 -10.49 -8.40
C LEU A 211 -3.21 -11.65 -8.29
N LYS A 212 -2.76 -12.87 -8.59
CA LYS A 212 -3.52 -14.11 -8.44
C LYS A 212 -2.60 -15.24 -7.99
N LYS A 213 -2.87 -15.81 -6.80
CA LYS A 213 -2.10 -16.94 -6.26
C LYS A 213 -0.58 -16.71 -6.34
N GLY A 214 -0.14 -15.51 -5.93
CA GLY A 214 1.27 -15.13 -5.92
C GLY A 214 1.87 -14.70 -7.26
N ASN A 215 1.10 -14.75 -8.35
CA ASN A 215 1.57 -14.35 -9.69
C ASN A 215 1.03 -12.98 -10.07
N LEU A 216 1.85 -12.16 -10.74
CA LEU A 216 1.43 -10.94 -11.40
C LEU A 216 0.76 -11.32 -12.74
N ILE A 217 -0.53 -11.00 -12.86
CA ILE A 217 -1.33 -11.32 -14.05
C ILE A 217 -1.40 -10.14 -15.02
N PHE A 218 -1.39 -8.93 -14.48
CA PHE A 218 -1.42 -7.69 -15.25
C PHE A 218 -0.70 -6.59 -14.48
N TYR A 219 0.01 -5.73 -15.19
CA TYR A 219 0.53 -4.46 -14.70
C TYR A 219 0.45 -3.41 -15.80
N GLY A 220 -0.21 -2.30 -15.53
CA GLY A 220 -0.43 -1.22 -16.49
C GLY A 220 -1.54 -0.28 -16.05
N THR A 221 -1.95 0.63 -16.94
CA THR A 221 -3.07 1.54 -16.68
C THR A 221 -4.42 0.80 -16.83
N ILE A 222 -5.47 1.40 -16.30
CA ILE A 222 -6.84 0.86 -16.46
C ILE A 222 -7.28 0.93 -17.92
N GLU A 223 -6.86 1.98 -18.64
CA GLU A 223 -7.12 2.15 -20.06
C GLU A 223 -6.48 1.04 -20.90
N GLU A 224 -5.23 0.66 -20.58
CA GLU A 224 -4.55 -0.46 -21.25
C GLU A 224 -5.29 -1.78 -20.99
N LEU A 225 -5.74 -2.01 -19.75
CA LEU A 225 -6.51 -3.20 -19.41
C LEU A 225 -7.86 -3.25 -20.14
N LYS A 226 -8.62 -2.14 -20.15
CA LYS A 226 -9.90 -2.03 -20.87
C LYS A 226 -9.70 -2.11 -22.39
N GLY A 227 -8.60 -1.57 -22.93
CA GLY A 227 -8.25 -1.66 -24.35
C GLY A 227 -8.06 -3.08 -24.84
N GLN A 228 -7.59 -3.99 -23.99
CA GLN A 228 -7.49 -5.43 -24.29
C GLN A 228 -8.85 -6.15 -24.26
N HIS A 229 -9.88 -5.52 -23.66
CA HIS A 229 -11.21 -6.10 -23.43
C HIS A 229 -12.34 -5.09 -23.66
N PRO A 230 -12.49 -4.50 -24.87
CA PRO A 230 -13.29 -3.30 -25.12
C PRO A 230 -14.79 -3.45 -24.81
N GLU A 231 -15.33 -4.66 -24.82
CA GLU A 231 -16.75 -4.95 -24.56
C GLU A 231 -17.05 -5.35 -23.10
N GLN A 232 -16.04 -5.29 -22.20
CA GLN A 232 -16.19 -5.81 -20.84
C GLN A 232 -16.04 -4.68 -19.81
N SER A 233 -16.82 -4.76 -18.72
CA SER A 233 -16.58 -3.92 -17.54
C SER A 233 -15.29 -4.34 -16.83
N LEU A 234 -14.67 -3.42 -16.07
CA LEU A 234 -13.46 -3.72 -15.28
C LEU A 234 -13.68 -4.91 -14.35
N GLU A 235 -14.87 -5.02 -13.74
CA GLU A 235 -15.23 -6.16 -12.89
C GLU A 235 -15.24 -7.47 -13.67
N SER A 236 -15.84 -7.48 -14.87
CA SER A 236 -15.88 -8.68 -15.73
C SER A 236 -14.49 -9.11 -16.19
N ILE A 237 -13.62 -8.16 -16.53
CA ILE A 237 -12.23 -8.41 -16.88
C ILE A 237 -11.50 -9.03 -15.69
N TYR A 238 -11.62 -8.41 -14.53
CA TYR A 238 -10.99 -8.89 -13.29
C TYR A 238 -11.46 -10.30 -12.92
N LEU A 239 -12.79 -10.58 -12.95
CA LEU A 239 -13.34 -11.91 -12.69
C LEU A 239 -12.84 -12.95 -13.70
N GLY A 240 -12.71 -12.58 -14.97
CA GLY A 240 -12.11 -13.41 -16.01
C GLY A 240 -10.65 -13.76 -15.71
N LEU A 241 -9.84 -12.77 -15.38
CA LEU A 241 -8.43 -12.93 -15.00
C LEU A 241 -8.29 -13.69 -13.67
N ALA A 242 -9.14 -13.43 -12.70
CA ALA A 242 -9.18 -14.10 -11.41
C ALA A 242 -9.68 -15.54 -11.49
N GLY A 243 -10.26 -15.98 -12.63
CA GLY A 243 -10.68 -17.38 -12.87
C GLY A 243 -12.01 -17.76 -12.22
N ARG A 244 -12.89 -16.79 -11.94
CA ARG A 244 -14.30 -16.99 -11.59
C ARG A 244 -15.20 -16.90 -12.82
N ARG A 245 -14.89 -17.58 -13.92
CA ARG A 245 -15.96 -18.04 -14.79
C ARG A 245 -16.48 -19.31 -14.13
N GLU A 246 -17.68 -19.24 -13.56
CA GLU A 246 -18.46 -20.42 -13.24
C GLU A 246 -18.47 -21.31 -14.49
N GLU A 247 -18.07 -22.56 -14.34
CA GLU A 247 -18.51 -23.63 -15.21
C GLU A 247 -20.05 -23.63 -15.10
N VAL A 248 -20.72 -22.95 -16.02
CA VAL A 248 -22.12 -23.21 -16.29
C VAL A 248 -22.12 -24.63 -16.87
N SER A 249 -22.41 -25.57 -15.99
CA SER A 249 -22.65 -26.97 -16.40
C SER A 249 -23.76 -26.97 -17.44
N PRO A 250 -23.53 -27.44 -18.67
CA PRO A 250 -24.59 -27.70 -19.61
C PRO A 250 -25.12 -29.09 -19.31
N ASP A 251 -25.96 -29.25 -18.28
CA ASP A 251 -26.77 -30.45 -18.14
C ASP A 251 -27.93 -30.21 -17.15
N ALA A 252 -29.05 -29.81 -17.71
CA ALA A 252 -30.37 -30.15 -17.21
C ALA A 252 -31.33 -30.14 -18.42
N SER A 253 -31.27 -31.23 -19.18
CA SER A 253 -32.37 -31.64 -20.08
C SER A 253 -33.22 -32.64 -19.37
#